data_5cbc55387819c6689264e1e015db9044
#
_entry.id   5cbc55387819c6689264e1e015db9044
#
_cell.length_a   1.000
_cell.length_b   1.000
_cell.length_c   1.000
_cell.angle_alpha   90.00
_cell.angle_beta   90.00
_cell.angle_gamma   90.00
#
_symmetry.space_group_name_H-M   'P 1'
#
loop_
_entity.id
_entity.type
_entity.pdbx_description
1 polymer ?
#
loop_
_entity_poly.entity_id
_entity_poly.type
_entity_poly.pdbx_seq_one_letter_code
_entity_poly.pdbx_strand_id
1 'polypeptide(L)'
;MKNPLALLAAFFVSLATNHAAPFKVAAVEFNPEFFEFEQNIPGIVAIVEEAAKAGAKIIVLPETATSGYIYKDRKQFDPYLDTVPGKTTDALAKVTAEHGVYVTIGIAEIDRATGLAYNTGALVGPQGYIGKYRKVGLNPDDQLWFTPGNLGYPVFDTAYGKLAMEICYDDSYWEIARTAAVKGAQILCFMSSSDRALKREPSAWSNHSTISAVQEINAWNGVALIATDRNNSESNPTTGLTVYYGGIASIWSPLGKKIAQAPPSKPDVSPSQPPFILYGEIDPAEFENPVKSSFSERRPELYGDLAFYRAPFDPAASTTRHEVSALAIQYTPANGDRDANTAKIFEMVSKPVWKKTGRLIVLPEYSFTGVPASAEAAKALAEPLDGPTAQNLSTLANQNAAHVVGSFIEQAEGKLFATAMLVGPDGKTIGTYRKTHLEESERDWATAGDELAVFPTAIGRIGLLLGGDARFPEASGVLSVKRADIIAIPSAWRGQYGTPLQISPALFAERYPENTMALWYAIAKTSQAHTLVANFVGDRFLGSSGHFTLNPVDANDPPVTASSDKEEALAVDFTTLAEPHWWMSQQKLKSPLFKKWENRILSFKFSTPTGC
;
A
#
# COMPACT_ATOMS: atom_id res chain seq x y z
N MET A 1 18.62 -71.93 -19.36
CA MET A 1 18.10 -70.72 -20.00
C MET A 1 18.15 -69.60 -18.95
N LYS A 2 19.04 -68.66 -19.12
CA LYS A 2 19.33 -67.58 -18.14
C LYS A 2 18.52 -66.34 -18.48
N ASN A 3 17.73 -65.85 -17.56
CA ASN A 3 17.09 -64.53 -17.63
C ASN A 3 18.06 -63.46 -17.16
N PRO A 4 18.26 -62.35 -17.87
CA PRO A 4 18.92 -61.17 -17.31
C PRO A 4 17.88 -60.17 -16.83
N LEU A 5 17.88 -59.87 -15.52
CA LEU A 5 17.26 -58.67 -14.95
C LEU A 5 18.00 -57.44 -15.42
N ALA A 6 17.30 -56.56 -16.14
CA ALA A 6 17.75 -55.22 -16.44
C ALA A 6 17.47 -54.29 -15.25
N LEU A 7 18.50 -53.78 -14.57
CA LEU A 7 18.42 -52.71 -13.59
C LEU A 7 18.21 -51.36 -14.35
N LEU A 8 17.04 -50.78 -14.23
CA LEU A 8 16.83 -49.37 -14.58
C LEU A 8 17.33 -48.51 -13.42
N ALA A 9 18.48 -47.88 -13.58
CA ALA A 9 18.94 -46.82 -12.68
C ALA A 9 18.22 -45.51 -13.10
N ALA A 10 17.29 -45.06 -12.29
CA ALA A 10 16.68 -43.73 -12.45
C ALA A 10 17.70 -42.69 -11.97
N PHE A 11 18.28 -41.95 -12.91
CA PHE A 11 19.04 -40.73 -12.61
C PHE A 11 18.03 -39.63 -12.20
N PHE A 12 17.89 -39.38 -10.92
CA PHE A 12 17.33 -38.10 -10.42
C PHE A 12 18.37 -37.01 -10.69
N VAL A 13 18.21 -36.27 -11.78
CA VAL A 13 18.88 -35.00 -11.94
C VAL A 13 18.17 -34.02 -11.03
N SER A 14 18.73 -33.78 -9.85
CA SER A 14 18.40 -32.66 -9.01
C SER A 14 18.81 -31.40 -9.78
N LEU A 15 17.85 -30.72 -10.37
CA LEU A 15 18.03 -29.33 -10.81
C LEU A 15 18.19 -28.48 -9.55
N ALA A 16 19.42 -28.41 -9.04
CA ALA A 16 19.79 -27.37 -8.09
C ALA A 16 19.61 -26.04 -8.83
N THR A 17 18.54 -25.33 -8.52
CA THR A 17 18.39 -23.92 -8.89
C THR A 17 19.56 -23.19 -8.24
N ASN A 18 20.54 -22.80 -9.03
CA ASN A 18 21.68 -22.02 -8.58
C ASN A 18 21.15 -20.60 -8.28
N HIS A 19 20.52 -20.42 -7.12
CA HIS A 19 20.20 -19.08 -6.63
C HIS A 19 21.50 -18.35 -6.35
N ALA A 20 21.61 -17.12 -6.83
CA ALA A 20 22.73 -16.26 -6.47
C ALA A 20 22.76 -16.10 -4.93
N ALA A 21 23.96 -16.00 -4.36
CA ALA A 21 24.09 -15.83 -2.91
C ALA A 21 23.48 -14.50 -2.44
N PRO A 22 23.02 -14.42 -1.18
CA PRO A 22 22.61 -13.17 -0.57
C PRO A 22 23.66 -12.08 -0.73
N PHE A 23 23.23 -10.84 -0.94
CA PHE A 23 24.12 -9.72 -1.17
C PHE A 23 23.76 -8.51 -0.30
N LYS A 24 24.78 -7.78 0.11
CA LYS A 24 24.64 -6.61 0.95
C LYS A 24 24.13 -5.42 0.14
N VAL A 25 23.22 -4.66 0.72
CA VAL A 25 22.70 -3.39 0.19
C VAL A 25 22.83 -2.28 1.23
N ALA A 26 22.75 -1.02 0.79
CA ALA A 26 22.82 0.13 1.66
C ALA A 26 21.68 1.12 1.35
N ALA A 27 20.98 1.59 2.39
CA ALA A 27 20.09 2.74 2.35
C ALA A 27 20.76 3.89 3.11
N VAL A 28 20.93 5.03 2.44
CA VAL A 28 21.70 6.16 2.96
C VAL A 28 20.75 7.27 3.43
N GLU A 29 20.88 7.70 4.66
CA GLU A 29 20.29 8.94 5.15
C GLU A 29 21.30 10.06 5.01
N PHE A 30 20.95 11.04 4.23
CA PHE A 30 21.82 12.17 3.91
C PHE A 30 21.00 13.42 3.65
N ASN A 31 21.46 14.57 4.11
CA ASN A 31 20.89 15.86 3.80
C ASN A 31 21.95 16.73 3.11
N PRO A 32 21.72 17.20 1.86
CA PRO A 32 22.66 18.08 1.19
C PRO A 32 22.70 19.46 1.87
N GLU A 33 23.83 20.14 1.73
CA GLU A 33 23.90 21.57 2.03
C GLU A 33 23.06 22.34 1.02
N PHE A 34 22.11 23.13 1.53
CA PHE A 34 21.16 23.88 0.72
C PHE A 34 21.86 25.00 -0.06
N PHE A 35 21.55 25.18 -1.33
CA PHE A 35 22.23 26.09 -2.27
C PHE A 35 23.68 25.74 -2.65
N GLU A 36 24.15 24.53 -2.31
CA GLU A 36 25.56 24.14 -2.51
C GLU A 36 25.69 22.92 -3.42
N PHE A 37 25.02 22.93 -4.58
CA PHE A 37 24.94 21.78 -5.50
C PHE A 37 26.29 21.15 -5.82
N GLU A 38 27.31 21.96 -6.22
CA GLU A 38 28.60 21.41 -6.64
C GLU A 38 29.42 20.88 -5.46
N GLN A 39 29.28 21.47 -4.28
CA GLN A 39 29.95 21.04 -3.05
C GLN A 39 29.35 19.75 -2.47
N ASN A 40 28.07 19.48 -2.76
CA ASN A 40 27.41 18.26 -2.31
C ASN A 40 27.92 17.01 -3.05
N ILE A 41 28.33 17.13 -4.32
CA ILE A 41 28.74 15.98 -5.14
C ILE A 41 29.94 15.20 -4.56
N PRO A 42 31.05 15.84 -4.15
CA PRO A 42 32.17 15.12 -3.52
C PRO A 42 31.77 14.39 -2.25
N GLY A 43 30.90 14.98 -1.41
CA GLY A 43 30.38 14.35 -0.20
C GLY A 43 29.56 13.09 -0.51
N ILE A 44 28.70 13.17 -1.52
CA ILE A 44 27.91 12.03 -1.99
C ILE A 44 28.82 10.91 -2.51
N VAL A 45 29.84 11.24 -3.31
CA VAL A 45 30.82 10.25 -3.81
C VAL A 45 31.54 9.55 -2.66
N ALA A 46 31.97 10.30 -1.63
CA ALA A 46 32.63 9.73 -0.46
C ALA A 46 31.72 8.76 0.32
N ILE A 47 30.45 9.10 0.50
CA ILE A 47 29.46 8.22 1.17
C ILE A 47 29.26 6.93 0.35
N VAL A 48 29.14 7.04 -0.98
CA VAL A 48 29.01 5.88 -1.86
C VAL A 48 30.24 4.99 -1.82
N GLU A 49 31.42 5.59 -1.81
CA GLU A 49 32.69 4.88 -1.69
C GLU A 49 32.80 4.13 -0.34
N GLU A 50 32.39 4.75 0.76
CA GLU A 50 32.31 4.12 2.08
C GLU A 50 31.38 2.91 2.07
N ALA A 51 30.15 3.07 1.55
CA ALA A 51 29.18 1.98 1.45
C ALA A 51 29.69 0.83 0.56
N ALA A 52 30.34 1.15 -0.56
CA ALA A 52 30.92 0.18 -1.48
C ALA A 52 32.08 -0.60 -0.83
N LYS A 53 32.99 0.09 -0.12
CA LYS A 53 34.07 -0.55 0.65
C LYS A 53 33.55 -1.45 1.77
N ALA A 54 32.40 -1.13 2.34
CA ALA A 54 31.71 -2.00 3.31
C ALA A 54 31.03 -3.22 2.66
N GLY A 55 31.09 -3.34 1.34
CA GLY A 55 30.62 -4.49 0.56
C GLY A 55 29.21 -4.36 0.00
N ALA A 56 28.55 -3.20 0.11
CA ALA A 56 27.23 -2.96 -0.50
C ALA A 56 27.33 -3.08 -2.03
N LYS A 57 26.33 -3.71 -2.64
CA LYS A 57 26.22 -3.94 -4.08
C LYS A 57 25.19 -3.02 -4.74
N ILE A 58 24.18 -2.63 -3.99
CA ILE A 58 23.20 -1.61 -4.37
C ILE A 58 23.15 -0.59 -3.24
N ILE A 59 23.29 0.70 -3.61
CA ILE A 59 23.34 1.82 -2.68
C ILE A 59 22.25 2.80 -3.10
N VAL A 60 21.35 3.15 -2.18
CA VAL A 60 20.20 4.03 -2.44
C VAL A 60 20.39 5.33 -1.66
N LEU A 61 20.38 6.46 -2.38
CA LEU A 61 20.45 7.80 -1.81
C LEU A 61 19.10 8.50 -1.88
N PRO A 62 18.84 9.53 -1.04
CA PRO A 62 17.55 10.19 -0.97
C PRO A 62 17.11 10.94 -2.23
N GLU A 63 15.86 11.39 -2.22
CA GLU A 63 15.27 12.32 -3.16
C GLU A 63 16.01 13.67 -3.13
N THR A 64 16.23 14.30 -4.31
CA THR A 64 16.91 15.59 -4.48
C THR A 64 18.21 15.73 -3.67
N ALA A 65 18.99 14.65 -3.61
CA ALA A 65 20.17 14.52 -2.76
C ALA A 65 21.30 15.52 -3.08
N THR A 66 21.28 16.15 -4.24
CA THR A 66 22.31 17.12 -4.65
C THR A 66 21.95 18.57 -4.43
N SER A 67 20.64 18.89 -4.35
CA SER A 67 20.17 20.27 -4.39
C SER A 67 19.44 20.73 -3.14
N GLY A 68 18.88 19.81 -2.36
CA GLY A 68 17.85 20.15 -1.38
C GLY A 68 16.47 20.28 -2.01
N TYR A 69 15.47 20.72 -1.24
CA TYR A 69 14.07 20.59 -1.64
C TYR A 69 13.23 21.86 -1.51
N ILE A 70 13.37 22.66 -0.43
CA ILE A 70 12.44 23.73 -0.08
C ILE A 70 12.71 25.08 -0.75
N TYR A 71 12.81 25.11 -2.08
CA TYR A 71 12.99 26.35 -2.82
C TYR A 71 11.72 27.20 -2.82
N LYS A 72 11.87 28.51 -2.94
CA LYS A 72 10.76 29.45 -2.99
C LYS A 72 9.91 29.27 -4.26
N ASP A 73 10.59 29.15 -5.40
CA ASP A 73 10.00 29.03 -6.72
C ASP A 73 11.02 28.43 -7.70
N ARG A 74 10.58 28.15 -8.91
CA ARG A 74 11.43 27.60 -9.96
C ARG A 74 12.65 28.45 -10.25
N LYS A 75 12.52 29.79 -10.25
CA LYS A 75 13.64 30.71 -10.54
C LYS A 75 14.75 30.59 -9.51
N GLN A 76 14.41 30.42 -8.24
CA GLN A 76 15.40 30.17 -7.19
C GLN A 76 16.06 28.79 -7.36
N PHE A 77 15.32 27.79 -7.88
CA PHE A 77 15.79 26.43 -8.04
C PHE A 77 16.68 26.21 -9.29
N ASP A 78 16.43 26.93 -10.38
CA ASP A 78 17.10 26.75 -11.68
C ASP A 78 18.65 26.64 -11.61
N PRO A 79 19.38 27.41 -10.78
CA PRO A 79 20.83 27.28 -10.70
C PRO A 79 21.35 25.95 -10.14
N TYR A 80 20.50 25.19 -9.45
CA TYR A 80 20.84 23.96 -8.73
C TYR A 80 20.31 22.69 -9.41
N LEU A 81 19.78 22.82 -10.61
CA LEU A 81 19.34 21.69 -11.43
C LEU A 81 20.51 21.07 -12.19
N ASP A 82 20.55 19.76 -12.24
CA ASP A 82 21.51 19.00 -13.06
C ASP A 82 20.82 18.39 -14.29
N THR A 83 21.57 17.99 -15.28
CA THR A 83 21.08 17.10 -16.33
C THR A 83 21.21 15.65 -15.90
N VAL A 84 20.39 14.76 -16.45
CA VAL A 84 20.51 13.32 -16.20
C VAL A 84 20.54 12.57 -17.55
N PRO A 85 21.72 12.05 -18.01
CA PRO A 85 23.03 12.10 -17.35
C PRO A 85 23.60 13.53 -17.26
N GLY A 86 24.47 13.73 -16.26
CA GLY A 86 25.13 15.00 -15.99
C GLY A 86 26.20 14.91 -14.91
N LYS A 87 26.56 16.04 -14.31
CA LYS A 87 27.68 16.14 -13.35
C LYS A 87 27.62 15.09 -12.24
N THR A 88 26.43 14.91 -11.65
CA THR A 88 26.24 13.95 -10.57
C THR A 88 26.45 12.52 -11.04
N THR A 89 25.83 12.13 -12.15
CA THR A 89 25.98 10.76 -12.66
C THR A 89 27.40 10.47 -13.15
N ASP A 90 28.09 11.46 -13.72
CA ASP A 90 29.48 11.32 -14.18
C ASP A 90 30.45 11.15 -13.00
N ALA A 91 30.21 11.87 -11.90
CA ALA A 91 31.00 11.69 -10.68
C ALA A 91 30.79 10.29 -10.07
N LEU A 92 29.56 9.82 -10.00
CA LEU A 92 29.22 8.48 -9.49
C LEU A 92 29.72 7.36 -10.39
N ALA A 93 29.77 7.56 -11.72
CA ALA A 93 30.23 6.54 -12.65
C ALA A 93 31.68 6.06 -12.37
N LYS A 94 32.51 6.93 -11.80
CA LYS A 94 33.91 6.56 -11.44
C LYS A 94 33.92 5.58 -10.27
N VAL A 95 33.21 5.88 -9.19
CA VAL A 95 33.19 5.02 -7.99
C VAL A 95 32.40 3.73 -8.23
N THR A 96 31.34 3.78 -9.03
CA THR A 96 30.57 2.57 -9.38
C THR A 96 31.35 1.61 -10.26
N ALA A 97 32.17 2.13 -11.20
CA ALA A 97 33.09 1.32 -12.01
C ALA A 97 34.22 0.70 -11.18
N GLU A 98 34.83 1.46 -10.27
CA GLU A 98 35.92 1.01 -9.42
C GLU A 98 35.49 -0.13 -8.48
N HIS A 99 34.29 -0.01 -7.88
CA HIS A 99 33.85 -0.98 -6.87
C HIS A 99 32.84 -2.02 -7.39
N GLY A 100 32.39 -1.93 -8.65
CA GLY A 100 31.43 -2.86 -9.24
C GLY A 100 30.07 -2.80 -8.57
N VAL A 101 29.57 -1.60 -8.23
CA VAL A 101 28.32 -1.36 -7.50
C VAL A 101 27.30 -0.59 -8.32
N TYR A 102 26.05 -0.65 -7.89
CA TYR A 102 24.93 0.11 -8.45
C TYR A 102 24.47 1.16 -7.45
N VAL A 103 24.19 2.37 -7.95
CA VAL A 103 23.74 3.50 -7.13
C VAL A 103 22.45 4.07 -7.71
N THR A 104 21.42 4.23 -6.88
CA THR A 104 20.27 5.06 -7.21
C THR A 104 20.32 6.35 -6.40
N ILE A 105 20.02 7.48 -7.05
CA ILE A 105 20.08 8.80 -6.45
C ILE A 105 18.97 9.70 -6.97
N GLY A 106 18.30 10.43 -6.07
CA GLY A 106 17.37 11.49 -6.43
C GLY A 106 18.07 12.76 -6.87
N ILE A 107 17.74 13.27 -8.06
CA ILE A 107 18.33 14.46 -8.67
C ILE A 107 17.22 15.40 -9.14
N ALA A 108 17.34 16.69 -8.86
CA ALA A 108 16.54 17.72 -9.51
C ALA A 108 17.05 17.93 -10.94
N GLU A 109 16.32 17.38 -11.91
CA GLU A 109 16.73 17.33 -13.32
C GLU A 109 16.21 18.53 -14.10
N ILE A 110 17.04 19.08 -14.97
CA ILE A 110 16.63 19.94 -16.09
C ILE A 110 16.76 19.18 -17.42
N ASP A 111 15.66 19.02 -18.11
CA ASP A 111 15.68 18.56 -19.51
C ASP A 111 15.94 19.78 -20.41
N ARG A 112 17.17 19.88 -20.89
CA ARG A 112 17.62 21.04 -21.70
C ARG A 112 16.90 21.13 -23.04
N ALA A 113 16.36 20.04 -23.57
CA ALA A 113 15.67 20.03 -24.84
C ALA A 113 14.29 20.68 -24.72
N THR A 114 13.63 20.53 -23.58
CA THR A 114 12.27 21.05 -23.35
C THR A 114 12.23 22.21 -22.37
N GLY A 115 13.28 22.44 -21.60
CA GLY A 115 13.31 23.44 -20.52
C GLY A 115 12.48 23.00 -19.29
N LEU A 116 11.95 21.79 -19.28
CA LEU A 116 11.15 21.26 -18.17
C LEU A 116 12.07 20.68 -17.08
N ALA A 117 11.65 20.84 -15.83
CA ALA A 117 12.32 20.21 -14.70
C ALA A 117 11.54 19.02 -14.17
N TYR A 118 12.28 18.04 -13.69
CA TYR A 118 11.74 16.80 -13.16
C TYR A 118 12.42 16.41 -11.85
N ASN A 119 11.67 15.81 -10.97
CA ASN A 119 12.21 15.09 -9.82
C ASN A 119 12.59 13.68 -10.31
N THR A 120 13.87 13.36 -10.35
CA THR A 120 14.39 12.22 -11.11
C THR A 120 15.22 11.30 -10.24
N GLY A 121 14.93 10.00 -10.29
CA GLY A 121 15.81 8.95 -9.80
C GLY A 121 16.75 8.48 -10.93
N ALA A 122 18.04 8.57 -10.73
CA ALA A 122 19.05 8.10 -11.68
C ALA A 122 19.67 6.79 -11.18
N LEU A 123 19.89 5.85 -12.09
CA LEU A 123 20.64 4.62 -11.84
C LEU A 123 21.99 4.69 -12.53
N VAL A 124 23.06 4.52 -11.74
CA VAL A 124 24.45 4.46 -12.20
C VAL A 124 25.04 3.12 -11.76
N GLY A 125 25.72 2.44 -12.66
CA GLY A 125 26.32 1.12 -12.40
C GLY A 125 27.78 1.04 -12.86
N PRO A 126 28.36 -0.16 -12.86
CA PRO A 126 29.77 -0.35 -13.25
C PRO A 126 30.12 0.14 -14.67
N GLN A 127 29.12 0.22 -15.56
CA GLN A 127 29.28 0.71 -16.94
C GLN A 127 28.94 2.20 -17.08
N GLY A 128 28.72 2.92 -15.96
CA GLY A 128 28.29 4.32 -15.94
C GLY A 128 26.77 4.47 -15.81
N TYR A 129 26.23 5.55 -16.36
CA TYR A 129 24.78 5.81 -16.34
C TYR A 129 24.01 4.72 -17.09
N ILE A 130 22.98 4.17 -16.43
CA ILE A 130 22.13 3.09 -16.97
C ILE A 130 20.79 3.63 -17.42
N GLY A 131 20.14 4.46 -16.59
CA GLY A 131 18.83 4.99 -16.89
C GLY A 131 18.24 5.81 -15.75
N LYS A 132 17.01 6.29 -15.95
CA LYS A 132 16.31 7.14 -14.98
C LYS A 132 14.82 6.88 -14.94
N TYR A 133 14.23 7.22 -13.81
CA TYR A 133 12.81 7.36 -13.57
C TYR A 133 12.50 8.82 -13.23
N ARG A 134 11.42 9.39 -13.76
CA ARG A 134 10.92 10.72 -13.40
C ARG A 134 9.66 10.55 -12.56
N LYS A 135 9.64 11.14 -11.37
CA LYS A 135 8.53 11.10 -10.40
C LYS A 135 7.19 11.47 -11.06
N VAL A 136 6.20 10.61 -10.93
CA VAL A 136 4.86 10.80 -11.52
C VAL A 136 3.91 11.39 -10.48
N GLY A 137 3.94 10.86 -9.26
CA GLY A 137 3.14 11.32 -8.13
C GLY A 137 3.74 12.58 -7.51
N LEU A 138 3.42 13.75 -8.05
CA LEU A 138 3.90 15.01 -7.49
C LEU A 138 3.04 15.43 -6.29
N ASN A 139 3.67 15.71 -5.16
CA ASN A 139 2.99 16.38 -4.05
C ASN A 139 2.71 17.85 -4.38
N PRO A 140 1.93 18.58 -3.57
CA PRO A 140 1.63 19.98 -3.86
C PRO A 140 2.85 20.89 -3.98
N ASP A 141 3.96 20.59 -3.28
CA ASP A 141 5.18 21.38 -3.34
C ASP A 141 5.99 21.07 -4.59
N ASP A 142 6.10 19.79 -4.94
CA ASP A 142 6.74 19.38 -6.19
C ASP A 142 6.22 20.15 -7.40
N GLN A 143 4.91 20.43 -7.42
CA GLN A 143 4.25 21.14 -8.53
C GLN A 143 4.75 22.59 -8.70
N LEU A 144 5.40 23.15 -7.70
CA LEU A 144 6.01 24.48 -7.79
C LEU A 144 7.30 24.48 -8.63
N TRP A 145 7.96 23.33 -8.73
CA TRP A 145 9.28 23.21 -9.34
C TRP A 145 9.34 22.22 -10.48
N PHE A 146 8.58 21.13 -10.40
CA PHE A 146 8.70 19.98 -11.28
C PHE A 146 7.47 19.75 -12.15
N THR A 147 7.70 19.10 -13.26
CA THR A 147 6.68 18.57 -14.18
C THR A 147 6.49 17.08 -13.89
N PRO A 148 5.26 16.55 -13.97
CA PRO A 148 5.04 15.10 -13.84
C PRO A 148 5.90 14.29 -14.80
N GLY A 149 6.41 13.17 -14.31
CA GLY A 149 7.25 12.26 -15.08
C GLY A 149 6.58 11.74 -16.35
N ASN A 150 7.36 11.56 -17.41
CA ASN A 150 6.91 11.18 -18.75
C ASN A 150 7.62 9.95 -19.33
N LEU A 151 8.34 9.20 -18.49
CA LEU A 151 9.11 8.01 -18.90
C LEU A 151 8.38 6.69 -18.59
N GLY A 152 7.20 6.78 -18.00
CA GLY A 152 6.50 5.61 -17.45
C GLY A 152 7.27 5.00 -16.26
N TYR A 153 7.16 3.70 -16.09
CA TYR A 153 7.73 2.95 -14.96
C TYR A 153 8.80 1.98 -15.49
N PRO A 154 10.06 2.43 -15.65
CA PRO A 154 11.14 1.61 -16.17
C PRO A 154 11.60 0.59 -15.15
N VAL A 155 12.02 -0.57 -15.65
CA VAL A 155 12.69 -1.63 -14.88
C VAL A 155 14.04 -1.88 -15.54
N PHE A 156 15.11 -1.91 -14.75
CA PHE A 156 16.48 -1.98 -15.20
C PHE A 156 17.12 -3.30 -14.80
N ASP A 157 17.84 -3.93 -15.73
CA ASP A 157 18.63 -5.11 -15.42
C ASP A 157 19.91 -4.73 -14.68
N THR A 158 20.20 -5.43 -13.60
CA THR A 158 21.45 -5.35 -12.85
C THR A 158 22.02 -6.76 -12.62
N ALA A 159 23.26 -6.85 -12.19
CA ALA A 159 23.86 -8.14 -11.82
C ALA A 159 23.19 -8.79 -10.59
N TYR A 160 22.39 -8.05 -9.85
CA TYR A 160 21.74 -8.46 -8.59
C TYR A 160 20.23 -8.62 -8.71
N GLY A 161 19.69 -8.46 -9.90
CA GLY A 161 18.25 -8.56 -10.18
C GLY A 161 17.70 -7.34 -10.92
N LYS A 162 16.40 -7.39 -11.23
CA LYS A 162 15.67 -6.32 -11.92
C LYS A 162 15.26 -5.25 -10.92
N LEU A 163 15.75 -4.02 -11.13
CA LEU A 163 15.58 -2.89 -10.24
C LEU A 163 14.61 -1.87 -10.83
N ALA A 164 13.70 -1.37 -9.98
CA ALA A 164 12.87 -0.20 -10.26
C ALA A 164 13.10 0.88 -9.21
N MET A 165 12.65 2.09 -9.50
CA MET A 165 12.76 3.25 -8.62
C MET A 165 11.40 3.87 -8.36
N GLU A 166 11.20 4.40 -7.17
CA GLU A 166 10.03 5.15 -6.74
C GLU A 166 10.47 6.33 -5.87
N ILE A 167 9.79 7.46 -5.95
CA ILE A 167 10.22 8.68 -5.28
C ILE A 167 9.11 9.23 -4.39
N CYS A 168 9.33 9.16 -3.07
CA CYS A 168 8.55 9.80 -2.01
C CYS A 168 7.03 9.65 -2.22
N TYR A 169 6.35 10.73 -2.61
CA TYR A 169 4.88 10.78 -2.76
C TYR A 169 4.30 9.84 -3.83
N ASP A 170 5.14 9.20 -4.65
CA ASP A 170 4.72 8.09 -5.52
C ASP A 170 4.08 6.96 -4.71
N ASP A 171 4.47 6.81 -3.43
CA ASP A 171 3.92 5.82 -2.49
C ASP A 171 2.42 5.96 -2.21
N SER A 172 1.86 7.11 -2.56
CA SER A 172 0.43 7.37 -2.47
C SER A 172 -0.38 6.72 -3.62
N TYR A 173 0.31 6.21 -4.62
CA TYR A 173 -0.26 5.62 -5.84
C TYR A 173 0.22 4.17 -5.98
N TRP A 174 -0.55 3.23 -5.46
CA TRP A 174 -0.22 1.80 -5.52
C TRP A 174 0.09 1.29 -6.93
N GLU A 175 -0.44 1.95 -7.97
CA GLU A 175 -0.25 1.60 -9.38
C GLU A 175 1.20 1.71 -9.82
N ILE A 176 1.99 2.58 -9.20
CA ILE A 176 3.39 2.83 -9.57
C ILE A 176 4.23 1.60 -9.27
N ALA A 177 4.31 1.21 -8.00
CA ALA A 177 5.04 0.02 -7.57
C ALA A 177 4.47 -1.26 -8.21
N ARG A 178 3.12 -1.35 -8.30
CA ARG A 178 2.45 -2.50 -8.92
C ARG A 178 2.84 -2.68 -10.38
N THR A 179 2.88 -1.59 -11.15
CA THR A 179 3.28 -1.64 -12.55
C THR A 179 4.73 -2.07 -12.71
N ALA A 180 5.63 -1.57 -11.88
CA ALA A 180 7.03 -1.99 -11.88
C ALA A 180 7.17 -3.50 -11.55
N ALA A 181 6.46 -3.97 -10.53
CA ALA A 181 6.48 -5.37 -10.12
C ALA A 181 5.94 -6.31 -11.21
N VAL A 182 4.82 -5.96 -11.85
CA VAL A 182 4.23 -6.72 -12.97
C VAL A 182 5.17 -6.74 -14.19
N LYS A 183 5.97 -5.69 -14.40
CA LYS A 183 7.04 -5.67 -15.41
C LYS A 183 8.27 -6.48 -15.02
N GLY A 184 8.27 -7.12 -13.86
CA GLY A 184 9.30 -8.03 -13.40
C GLY A 184 10.33 -7.42 -12.44
N ALA A 185 10.08 -6.24 -11.86
CA ALA A 185 10.96 -5.71 -10.82
C ALA A 185 11.05 -6.71 -9.64
N GLN A 186 12.25 -6.90 -9.14
CA GLN A 186 12.58 -7.75 -8.00
C GLN A 186 13.03 -6.91 -6.79
N ILE A 187 13.58 -5.74 -7.09
CA ILE A 187 14.07 -4.77 -6.10
C ILE A 187 13.46 -3.42 -6.43
N LEU A 188 12.91 -2.76 -5.44
CA LEU A 188 12.43 -1.39 -5.53
C LEU A 188 13.30 -0.49 -4.64
N CYS A 189 13.91 0.53 -5.24
CA CYS A 189 14.66 1.57 -4.56
C CYS A 189 13.74 2.75 -4.32
N PHE A 190 13.36 2.96 -3.06
CA PHE A 190 12.47 4.03 -2.63
C PHE A 190 13.29 5.20 -2.07
N MET A 191 13.21 6.34 -2.72
CA MET A 191 13.96 7.55 -2.38
C MET A 191 13.01 8.61 -1.85
N SER A 192 13.19 9.09 -0.63
CA SER A 192 12.27 10.01 0.02
C SER A 192 12.94 11.29 0.55
N SER A 193 12.13 12.32 0.68
CA SER A 193 12.37 13.55 1.42
C SER A 193 11.16 13.86 2.28
N SER A 194 10.72 12.89 3.07
CA SER A 194 9.53 12.99 3.92
C SER A 194 9.78 13.97 5.06
N ASP A 195 9.18 15.16 4.94
CA ASP A 195 9.36 16.22 5.91
C ASP A 195 8.49 16.03 7.15
N ARG A 196 8.98 16.59 8.25
CA ARG A 196 8.24 16.80 9.47
C ARG A 196 8.11 18.31 9.68
N ALA A 197 6.92 18.85 9.58
CA ALA A 197 6.71 20.21 10.01
C ALA A 197 6.94 20.32 11.52
N LEU A 198 7.81 21.24 11.94
CA LEU A 198 7.93 21.62 13.36
C LEU A 198 6.57 21.91 13.96
N LYS A 199 6.35 21.49 15.20
CA LYS A 199 5.15 21.69 16.02
C LYS A 199 3.99 20.74 15.73
N ARG A 200 4.22 19.61 15.07
CA ARG A 200 3.27 18.51 15.18
C ARG A 200 3.55 17.78 16.49
N GLU A 201 2.52 17.67 17.31
CA GLU A 201 2.55 16.69 18.38
C GLU A 201 2.95 15.33 17.80
N PRO A 202 3.77 14.53 18.48
CA PRO A 202 4.16 13.20 17.99
C PRO A 202 2.97 12.32 17.60
N SER A 203 1.81 12.53 18.23
CA SER A 203 0.53 11.88 17.90
C SER A 203 -0.07 12.29 16.55
N ALA A 204 0.36 13.41 15.97
CA ALA A 204 -0.10 13.89 14.67
C ALA A 204 0.88 13.57 13.53
N TRP A 205 1.92 12.79 13.79
CA TRP A 205 2.85 12.36 12.77
C TRP A 205 2.23 11.26 11.93
N SER A 206 2.17 11.48 10.64
CA SER A 206 1.82 10.46 9.68
C SER A 206 2.76 9.26 9.78
N ASN A 207 2.30 8.08 9.44
CA ASN A 207 3.17 6.96 9.22
C ASN A 207 4.35 7.41 8.35
N HIS A 208 5.55 7.09 8.80
CA HIS A 208 6.72 7.46 8.02
C HIS A 208 6.74 6.64 6.73
N SER A 209 6.89 7.29 5.58
CA SER A 209 6.78 6.63 4.27
C SER A 209 7.74 5.45 4.10
N THR A 210 8.94 5.54 4.67
CA THR A 210 9.93 4.45 4.65
C THR A 210 9.55 3.20 5.45
N ILE A 211 8.51 3.24 6.25
CA ILE A 211 8.02 2.11 7.05
C ILE A 211 6.64 1.67 6.60
N SER A 212 5.64 2.53 6.71
CA SER A 212 4.25 2.12 6.46
C SER A 212 3.94 1.96 4.98
N ALA A 213 4.36 2.90 4.15
CA ALA A 213 4.11 2.82 2.71
C ALA A 213 4.89 1.67 2.07
N VAL A 214 6.14 1.49 2.48
CA VAL A 214 7.00 0.42 1.96
C VAL A 214 6.44 -0.96 2.28
N GLN A 215 5.84 -1.16 3.45
CA GLN A 215 5.27 -2.44 3.81
C GLN A 215 4.05 -2.78 2.95
N GLU A 216 3.20 -1.80 2.66
CA GLU A 216 2.06 -1.96 1.77
C GLU A 216 2.51 -2.31 0.35
N ILE A 217 3.49 -1.58 -0.17
CA ILE A 217 4.11 -1.85 -1.47
C ILE A 217 4.64 -3.28 -1.51
N ASN A 218 5.36 -3.70 -0.48
CA ASN A 218 5.90 -5.05 -0.37
C ASN A 218 4.79 -6.11 -0.33
N ALA A 219 3.78 -5.91 0.52
CA ALA A 219 2.69 -6.88 0.73
C ALA A 219 1.91 -7.19 -0.55
N TRP A 220 1.76 -6.21 -1.45
CA TRP A 220 1.07 -6.41 -2.72
C TRP A 220 1.97 -6.86 -3.87
N ASN A 221 3.27 -6.62 -3.77
CA ASN A 221 4.16 -6.75 -4.93
C ASN A 221 5.26 -7.80 -4.78
N GLY A 222 5.54 -8.25 -3.58
CA GLY A 222 6.56 -9.28 -3.35
C GLY A 222 7.94 -8.90 -3.86
N VAL A 223 8.33 -7.63 -3.69
CA VAL A 223 9.62 -7.07 -4.10
C VAL A 223 10.49 -6.77 -2.88
N ALA A 224 11.80 -6.92 -2.99
CA ALA A 224 12.70 -6.40 -1.96
C ALA A 224 12.67 -4.87 -2.00
N LEU A 225 12.73 -4.22 -0.84
CA LEU A 225 12.69 -2.77 -0.74
C LEU A 225 13.94 -2.25 -0.04
N ILE A 226 14.53 -1.22 -0.64
CA ILE A 226 15.61 -0.43 -0.06
C ILE A 226 15.09 1.00 0.01
N ALA A 227 14.61 1.40 1.19
CA ALA A 227 13.95 2.68 1.39
C ALA A 227 14.86 3.63 2.17
N THR A 228 15.04 4.82 1.65
CA THR A 228 15.84 5.87 2.29
C THR A 228 15.06 7.16 2.44
N ASP A 229 15.48 7.98 3.36
CA ASP A 229 14.97 9.33 3.57
C ASP A 229 16.11 10.28 3.88
N ARG A 230 15.82 11.57 3.83
CA ARG A 230 16.74 12.59 4.32
C ARG A 230 16.72 12.62 5.84
N ASN A 231 17.81 13.04 6.44
CA ASN A 231 17.91 13.34 7.87
C ASN A 231 18.18 14.84 8.09
N ASN A 232 18.25 15.30 9.33
CA ASN A 232 18.51 16.69 9.69
C ASN A 232 17.40 17.69 9.28
N SER A 233 17.80 18.93 9.07
CA SER A 233 16.90 20.01 8.69
C SER A 233 17.44 20.75 7.47
N GLU A 234 16.53 21.41 6.76
CA GLU A 234 16.83 22.30 5.65
C GLU A 234 16.14 23.62 5.89
N SER A 235 16.86 24.72 5.69
CA SER A 235 16.33 26.07 5.89
C SER A 235 16.53 26.93 4.65
N ASN A 236 15.46 27.57 4.19
CA ASN A 236 15.54 28.55 3.13
C ASN A 236 15.51 29.96 3.71
N PRO A 237 16.64 30.70 3.70
CA PRO A 237 16.73 32.02 4.30
C PRO A 237 15.85 33.05 3.61
N THR A 238 15.50 32.85 2.33
CA THR A 238 14.65 33.77 1.58
C THR A 238 13.19 33.71 2.03
N THR A 239 12.72 32.52 2.39
CA THR A 239 11.32 32.30 2.82
C THR A 239 11.18 32.23 4.34
N GLY A 240 12.28 32.02 5.06
CA GLY A 240 12.29 31.72 6.49
C GLY A 240 11.69 30.34 6.82
N LEU A 241 11.44 29.48 5.82
CA LEU A 241 10.93 28.14 6.01
C LEU A 241 12.07 27.22 6.46
N THR A 242 11.82 26.46 7.51
CA THR A 242 12.66 25.33 7.92
C THR A 242 11.81 24.06 7.95
N VAL A 243 12.31 23.00 7.36
CA VAL A 243 11.74 21.66 7.41
C VAL A 243 12.71 20.70 8.07
N TYR A 244 12.17 19.64 8.65
CA TYR A 244 12.91 18.63 9.39
C TYR A 244 12.62 17.27 8.77
N TYR A 245 13.66 16.50 8.51
CA TYR A 245 13.57 15.17 7.94
C TYR A 245 13.79 14.10 8.99
N GLY A 246 12.96 13.08 8.97
CA GLY A 246 12.93 12.08 10.04
C GLY A 246 13.93 10.96 9.93
N GLY A 247 14.57 10.78 8.78
CA GLY A 247 15.36 9.59 8.52
C GLY A 247 14.50 8.33 8.50
N ILE A 248 14.87 7.33 9.31
CA ILE A 248 14.20 6.03 9.44
C ILE A 248 14.29 5.23 8.12
N ALA A 249 15.45 5.22 7.50
CA ALA A 249 15.71 4.32 6.38
C ALA A 249 15.40 2.86 6.78
N SER A 250 14.92 2.06 5.83
CA SER A 250 14.56 0.67 6.08
C SER A 250 14.86 -0.25 4.91
N ILE A 251 15.11 -1.52 5.19
CA ILE A 251 15.39 -2.56 4.20
C ILE A 251 14.46 -3.73 4.48
N TRP A 252 13.79 -4.23 3.43
CA TRP A 252 12.76 -5.26 3.53
C TRP A 252 13.00 -6.40 2.54
N SER A 253 12.78 -7.62 2.98
CA SER A 253 12.78 -8.79 2.09
C SER A 253 11.54 -8.80 1.18
N PRO A 254 11.58 -9.53 0.05
CA PRO A 254 10.39 -9.73 -0.78
C PRO A 254 9.19 -10.33 -0.06
N LEU A 255 9.41 -11.03 1.03
CA LEU A 255 8.38 -11.68 1.85
C LEU A 255 7.81 -10.78 2.96
N GLY A 256 8.11 -9.49 2.95
CA GLY A 256 7.58 -8.53 3.93
C GLY A 256 8.30 -8.52 5.28
N LYS A 257 9.43 -9.21 5.40
CA LYS A 257 10.25 -9.16 6.62
C LYS A 257 11.10 -7.90 6.62
N LYS A 258 10.98 -7.09 7.65
CA LYS A 258 11.90 -5.99 7.87
C LYS A 258 13.29 -6.53 8.27
N ILE A 259 14.28 -6.31 7.41
CA ILE A 259 15.66 -6.77 7.60
C ILE A 259 16.41 -5.81 8.50
N ALA A 260 16.28 -4.50 8.24
CA ALA A 260 16.97 -3.47 8.98
C ALA A 260 16.16 -2.18 8.98
N GLN A 261 16.37 -1.35 10.01
CA GLN A 261 15.77 -0.03 10.13
C GLN A 261 16.73 0.91 10.86
N ALA A 262 16.89 2.12 10.34
CA ALA A 262 17.64 3.18 10.99
C ALA A 262 16.88 3.73 12.22
N PRO A 263 17.58 4.23 13.24
CA PRO A 263 16.95 4.96 14.33
C PRO A 263 16.33 6.25 13.81
N PRO A 264 15.25 6.75 14.45
CA PRO A 264 14.69 8.05 14.11
C PRO A 264 15.73 9.16 14.25
N SER A 265 15.84 10.04 13.26
CA SER A 265 16.63 11.24 13.39
C SER A 265 15.96 12.19 14.40
N LYS A 266 16.76 12.99 15.10
CA LYS A 266 16.30 13.99 16.08
C LYS A 266 16.72 15.40 15.63
N PRO A 267 16.19 15.90 14.52
CA PRO A 267 16.67 17.12 13.90
C PRO A 267 16.42 18.39 14.74
N ASP A 268 15.45 18.34 15.64
CA ASP A 268 15.14 19.40 16.61
C ASP A 268 16.15 19.47 17.76
N VAL A 269 16.83 18.37 18.06
CA VAL A 269 17.84 18.28 19.12
C VAL A 269 19.26 18.43 18.58
N SER A 270 19.49 17.95 17.35
CA SER A 270 20.79 18.03 16.69
C SER A 270 20.58 18.34 15.20
N PRO A 271 20.65 19.62 14.80
CA PRO A 271 20.36 20.03 13.42
C PRO A 271 21.42 19.58 12.40
N SER A 272 22.56 19.09 12.85
CA SER A 272 23.63 18.60 11.99
C SER A 272 24.07 17.22 12.45
N GLN A 273 23.48 16.18 11.86
CA GLN A 273 23.92 14.80 12.05
C GLN A 273 24.75 14.37 10.84
N PRO A 274 25.79 13.56 11.02
CA PRO A 274 26.51 12.99 9.89
C PRO A 274 25.59 12.08 9.07
N PRO A 275 25.95 11.80 7.80
CA PRO A 275 25.27 10.77 7.02
C PRO A 275 25.22 9.46 7.80
N PHE A 276 24.10 8.73 7.66
CA PHE A 276 23.91 7.42 8.25
C PHE A 276 23.73 6.38 7.14
N ILE A 277 24.49 5.28 7.19
CA ILE A 277 24.40 4.21 6.20
C ILE A 277 23.82 2.99 6.88
N LEU A 278 22.59 2.65 6.51
CA LEU A 278 21.92 1.42 6.93
C LEU A 278 22.30 0.27 5.99
N TYR A 279 22.79 -0.82 6.55
CA TYR A 279 23.11 -2.03 5.79
C TYR A 279 22.10 -3.14 6.04
N GLY A 280 21.85 -3.96 5.01
CA GLY A 280 21.05 -5.19 5.09
C GLY A 280 21.49 -6.18 4.01
N GLU A 281 20.97 -7.39 4.08
CA GLU A 281 21.21 -8.43 3.07
C GLU A 281 19.90 -8.84 2.41
N ILE A 282 19.87 -8.86 1.07
CA ILE A 282 18.76 -9.35 0.27
C ILE A 282 19.13 -10.73 -0.27
N ASP A 283 18.21 -11.69 -0.11
CA ASP A 283 18.36 -13.03 -0.65
C ASP A 283 17.62 -13.15 -1.99
N PRO A 284 18.33 -13.35 -3.12
CA PRO A 284 17.69 -13.57 -4.41
C PRO A 284 16.81 -14.81 -4.50
N ALA A 285 16.97 -15.77 -3.60
CA ALA A 285 16.09 -16.94 -3.51
C ALA A 285 14.63 -16.55 -3.19
N GLU A 286 14.40 -15.39 -2.56
CA GLU A 286 13.10 -14.86 -2.23
C GLU A 286 12.45 -14.04 -3.36
N PHE A 287 13.15 -13.82 -4.49
CA PHE A 287 12.61 -13.05 -5.62
C PHE A 287 11.42 -13.74 -6.29
N GLU A 288 11.44 -15.07 -6.33
CA GLU A 288 10.26 -15.86 -6.69
C GLU A 288 9.49 -16.21 -5.41
N ASN A 289 8.29 -15.73 -5.28
CA ASN A 289 7.51 -15.82 -4.04
C ASN A 289 6.01 -15.90 -4.32
N PRO A 290 5.18 -16.31 -3.33
CA PRO A 290 3.74 -16.48 -3.53
C PRO A 290 3.00 -15.22 -3.98
N VAL A 291 3.47 -14.03 -3.60
CA VAL A 291 2.85 -12.76 -4.04
C VAL A 291 3.03 -12.59 -5.54
N LYS A 292 4.23 -12.81 -6.07
CA LYS A 292 4.48 -12.74 -7.52
C LYS A 292 3.79 -13.84 -8.29
N SER A 293 3.71 -15.03 -7.74
CA SER A 293 2.96 -16.13 -8.35
C SER A 293 1.50 -15.76 -8.57
N SER A 294 0.90 -14.97 -7.68
CA SER A 294 -0.48 -14.50 -7.82
C SER A 294 -0.69 -13.52 -8.98
N PHE A 295 0.36 -12.97 -9.59
CA PHE A 295 0.19 -12.04 -10.72
C PHE A 295 -0.46 -12.68 -11.95
N SER A 296 -0.30 -13.98 -12.13
CA SER A 296 -0.99 -14.74 -13.18
C SER A 296 -2.51 -14.84 -12.96
N GLU A 297 -2.97 -14.57 -11.73
CA GLU A 297 -4.36 -14.61 -11.32
C GLU A 297 -5.07 -13.25 -11.46
N ARG A 298 -4.34 -12.22 -11.85
CA ARG A 298 -4.92 -10.90 -12.14
C ARG A 298 -5.96 -11.01 -13.23
N ARG A 299 -6.99 -10.20 -13.12
CA ARG A 299 -8.15 -10.15 -14.02
C ARG A 299 -8.21 -8.79 -14.74
N PRO A 300 -7.25 -8.49 -15.66
CA PRO A 300 -7.17 -7.17 -16.30
C PRO A 300 -8.46 -6.73 -17.00
N GLU A 301 -9.26 -7.69 -17.46
CA GLU A 301 -10.57 -7.44 -18.08
C GLU A 301 -11.58 -6.79 -17.14
N LEU A 302 -11.39 -6.89 -15.82
CA LEU A 302 -12.24 -6.28 -14.80
C LEU A 302 -11.73 -4.89 -14.34
N TYR A 303 -10.53 -4.50 -14.74
CA TYR A 303 -9.87 -3.30 -14.23
C TYR A 303 -10.00 -2.09 -15.16
N GLY A 304 -10.80 -2.19 -16.21
CA GLY A 304 -10.96 -1.10 -17.19
C GLY A 304 -11.34 0.24 -16.56
N ASP A 305 -12.13 0.21 -15.49
CA ASP A 305 -12.54 1.42 -14.78
C ASP A 305 -11.38 2.23 -14.20
N LEU A 306 -10.25 1.60 -13.86
CA LEU A 306 -9.05 2.31 -13.41
C LEU A 306 -8.49 3.25 -14.48
N ALA A 307 -8.64 2.89 -15.76
CA ALA A 307 -8.13 3.68 -16.86
C ALA A 307 -9.18 4.64 -17.46
N PHE A 308 -10.45 4.25 -17.46
CA PHE A 308 -11.49 4.95 -18.21
C PHE A 308 -12.51 5.67 -17.34
N TYR A 309 -12.65 5.25 -16.09
CA TYR A 309 -13.56 5.88 -15.17
C TYR A 309 -12.98 7.22 -14.70
N ARG A 310 -13.50 8.30 -15.26
CA ARG A 310 -13.36 9.59 -14.60
C ARG A 310 -14.29 9.55 -13.39
N ALA A 311 -13.72 9.47 -12.22
CA ALA A 311 -14.50 9.61 -11.00
C ALA A 311 -15.42 10.81 -11.17
N PRO A 312 -16.75 10.61 -11.08
CA PRO A 312 -17.67 11.70 -11.27
C PRO A 312 -17.34 12.74 -10.21
N PHE A 313 -16.91 13.88 -10.66
CA PHE A 313 -16.92 15.08 -9.86
C PHE A 313 -18.41 15.45 -9.73
N ASP A 314 -19.12 14.72 -8.89
CA ASP A 314 -20.47 15.14 -8.48
C ASP A 314 -20.35 15.86 -7.15
N PRO A 315 -20.35 17.20 -7.15
CA PRO A 315 -20.29 17.99 -5.92
C PRO A 315 -21.49 17.69 -4.99
N ALA A 316 -22.62 17.27 -5.54
CA ALA A 316 -23.81 16.97 -4.76
C ALA A 316 -23.71 15.62 -4.04
N ALA A 317 -23.07 14.62 -4.65
CA ALA A 317 -22.87 13.31 -4.02
C ALA A 317 -21.84 13.33 -2.88
N SER A 318 -21.03 14.37 -2.79
CA SER A 318 -19.91 14.47 -1.85
C SER A 318 -20.24 15.21 -0.55
N THR A 319 -21.46 15.72 -0.37
CA THR A 319 -21.82 16.55 0.77
C THR A 319 -22.46 15.80 1.92
N THR A 320 -22.89 14.56 1.70
CA THR A 320 -23.59 13.77 2.73
C THR A 320 -22.61 12.92 3.51
N ARG A 321 -22.54 13.18 4.81
CA ARG A 321 -21.84 12.32 5.78
C ARG A 321 -22.84 11.36 6.40
N HIS A 322 -22.47 10.10 6.52
CA HIS A 322 -23.28 9.09 7.18
C HIS A 322 -22.59 8.66 8.47
N GLU A 323 -23.29 8.79 9.59
CA GLU A 323 -22.85 8.25 10.87
C GLU A 323 -23.20 6.77 10.95
N VAL A 324 -22.21 5.92 11.20
CA VAL A 324 -22.33 4.47 11.17
C VAL A 324 -21.80 3.86 12.46
N SER A 325 -22.60 3.00 13.09
CA SER A 325 -22.12 1.99 14.03
C SER A 325 -22.01 0.66 13.30
N ALA A 326 -20.86 0.04 13.33
CA ALA A 326 -20.62 -1.21 12.62
C ALA A 326 -20.12 -2.32 13.55
N LEU A 327 -20.46 -3.56 13.20
CA LEU A 327 -19.96 -4.78 13.84
C LEU A 327 -19.22 -5.63 12.82
N ALA A 328 -17.99 -6.02 13.15
CA ALA A 328 -17.31 -7.13 12.49
C ALA A 328 -17.36 -8.35 13.41
N ILE A 329 -17.99 -9.40 12.96
CA ILE A 329 -18.20 -10.62 13.76
C ILE A 329 -17.03 -11.57 13.54
N GLN A 330 -16.41 -12.00 14.62
CA GLN A 330 -15.28 -12.92 14.62
C GLN A 330 -15.58 -14.10 15.54
N TYR A 331 -15.61 -15.31 15.00
CA TYR A 331 -15.87 -16.52 15.78
C TYR A 331 -15.20 -17.76 15.17
N THR A 332 -15.16 -18.85 15.93
CA THR A 332 -14.65 -20.16 15.48
C THR A 332 -15.79 -20.90 14.79
N PRO A 333 -15.70 -21.19 13.47
CA PRO A 333 -16.80 -21.81 12.74
C PRO A 333 -16.94 -23.29 13.08
N ALA A 334 -18.17 -23.74 13.25
CA ALA A 334 -18.53 -25.16 13.22
C ALA A 334 -18.72 -25.56 11.75
N ASN A 335 -17.68 -26.12 11.13
CA ASN A 335 -17.69 -26.43 9.71
C ASN A 335 -18.78 -27.44 9.35
N GLY A 336 -19.67 -27.06 8.41
CA GLY A 336 -20.82 -27.83 7.97
C GLY A 336 -22.05 -27.74 8.86
N ASP A 337 -21.96 -27.17 10.06
CA ASP A 337 -23.09 -27.04 11.00
C ASP A 337 -23.72 -25.64 10.92
N ARG A 338 -24.72 -25.51 10.06
CA ARG A 338 -25.42 -24.25 9.83
C ARG A 338 -26.16 -23.77 11.09
N ASP A 339 -26.78 -24.68 11.84
CA ASP A 339 -27.59 -24.33 12.99
C ASP A 339 -26.71 -23.76 14.12
N ALA A 340 -25.59 -24.43 14.41
CA ALA A 340 -24.63 -23.97 15.40
C ALA A 340 -24.05 -22.59 15.02
N ASN A 341 -23.63 -22.41 13.77
CA ASN A 341 -23.10 -21.13 13.30
C ASN A 341 -24.18 -20.03 13.35
N THR A 342 -25.42 -20.34 12.94
CA THR A 342 -26.53 -19.39 13.00
C THR A 342 -26.77 -18.94 14.44
N ALA A 343 -26.91 -19.87 15.38
CA ALA A 343 -27.11 -19.55 16.78
C ALA A 343 -26.00 -18.68 17.35
N LYS A 344 -24.74 -18.99 17.03
CA LYS A 344 -23.56 -18.24 17.45
C LYS A 344 -23.59 -16.80 16.91
N ILE A 345 -23.84 -16.61 15.64
CA ILE A 345 -23.89 -15.28 15.00
C ILE A 345 -25.00 -14.42 15.65
N PHE A 346 -26.20 -14.98 15.80
CA PHE A 346 -27.33 -14.24 16.39
C PHE A 346 -27.05 -13.87 17.86
N GLU A 347 -26.44 -14.76 18.63
CA GLU A 347 -26.00 -14.47 20.00
C GLU A 347 -24.99 -13.31 20.02
N MET A 348 -23.97 -13.35 19.17
CA MET A 348 -22.93 -12.33 19.15
C MET A 348 -23.45 -10.96 18.71
N VAL A 349 -24.33 -10.92 17.72
CA VAL A 349 -24.93 -9.67 17.23
C VAL A 349 -25.86 -9.02 18.24
N SER A 350 -26.47 -9.80 19.14
CA SER A 350 -27.40 -9.29 20.16
C SER A 350 -26.76 -8.53 21.31
N LYS A 351 -25.44 -8.69 21.51
CA LYS A 351 -24.72 -8.15 22.69
C LYS A 351 -24.32 -6.68 22.59
N PRO A 352 -23.79 -6.20 21.44
CA PRO A 352 -23.32 -4.82 21.32
C PRO A 352 -24.45 -3.79 21.36
N VAL A 353 -24.12 -2.60 21.86
CA VAL A 353 -25.03 -1.46 21.89
C VAL A 353 -24.76 -0.55 20.69
N TRP A 354 -25.78 -0.31 19.89
CA TRP A 354 -25.71 0.61 18.76
C TRP A 354 -25.72 2.07 19.24
N LYS A 355 -24.76 2.88 18.79
CA LYS A 355 -24.66 4.29 19.16
C LYS A 355 -25.13 5.25 18.06
N LYS A 356 -25.16 4.77 16.81
CA LYS A 356 -25.57 5.56 15.63
C LYS A 356 -26.81 4.96 15.00
N THR A 357 -27.50 5.78 14.21
CA THR A 357 -28.71 5.35 13.48
C THR A 357 -28.37 4.49 12.27
N GLY A 358 -27.27 4.79 11.58
CA GLY A 358 -26.75 3.93 10.53
C GLY A 358 -26.09 2.70 11.12
N ARG A 359 -26.46 1.51 10.67
CA ARG A 359 -25.95 0.25 11.23
C ARG A 359 -25.47 -0.68 10.14
N LEU A 360 -24.30 -1.30 10.38
CA LEU A 360 -23.70 -2.27 9.48
C LEU A 360 -23.20 -3.49 10.27
N ILE A 361 -23.47 -4.68 9.78
CA ILE A 361 -22.92 -5.94 10.29
C ILE A 361 -22.17 -6.61 9.16
N VAL A 362 -20.91 -6.97 9.39
CA VAL A 362 -20.11 -7.78 8.45
C VAL A 362 -19.77 -9.09 9.13
N LEU A 363 -20.09 -10.18 8.44
CA LEU A 363 -19.84 -11.54 8.86
C LEU A 363 -18.62 -12.13 8.13
N PRO A 364 -17.92 -13.14 8.66
CA PRO A 364 -16.84 -13.84 7.96
C PRO A 364 -17.29 -14.48 6.65
N GLU A 365 -16.34 -14.88 5.82
CA GLU A 365 -16.61 -15.62 4.58
C GLU A 365 -17.21 -17.00 4.87
N TYR A 366 -18.25 -17.39 4.13
CA TYR A 366 -19.05 -18.62 4.39
C TYR A 366 -19.63 -18.71 5.81
N SER A 367 -20.14 -17.58 6.31
CA SER A 367 -20.49 -17.37 7.72
C SER A 367 -21.34 -18.48 8.34
N PHE A 368 -22.35 -18.96 7.61
CA PHE A 368 -23.29 -19.92 8.20
C PHE A 368 -22.87 -21.40 8.03
N THR A 369 -21.84 -21.67 7.22
CA THR A 369 -21.43 -23.04 6.91
C THR A 369 -19.99 -23.34 7.30
N GLY A 370 -19.18 -22.30 7.54
CA GLY A 370 -17.73 -22.45 7.59
C GLY A 370 -17.13 -22.73 6.19
N VAL A 371 -15.81 -22.84 6.12
CA VAL A 371 -15.07 -23.04 4.87
C VAL A 371 -15.20 -24.50 4.43
N PRO A 372 -15.61 -24.77 3.17
CA PRO A 372 -15.72 -26.14 2.67
C PRO A 372 -14.35 -26.84 2.65
N ALA A 373 -14.31 -28.09 3.08
CA ALA A 373 -13.08 -28.87 3.14
C ALA A 373 -12.68 -29.50 1.78
N SER A 374 -13.60 -29.59 0.83
CA SER A 374 -13.39 -30.14 -0.51
C SER A 374 -14.44 -29.62 -1.49
N ALA A 375 -14.26 -29.92 -2.77
CA ALA A 375 -15.25 -29.61 -3.82
C ALA A 375 -16.61 -30.30 -3.57
N GLU A 376 -16.60 -31.53 -3.06
CA GLU A 376 -17.83 -32.26 -2.70
C GLU A 376 -18.54 -31.59 -1.53
N ALA A 377 -17.79 -31.12 -0.51
CA ALA A 377 -18.35 -30.38 0.60
C ALA A 377 -18.93 -29.04 0.11
N ALA A 378 -18.24 -28.33 -0.75
CA ALA A 378 -18.74 -27.10 -1.35
C ALA A 378 -20.07 -27.30 -2.08
N LYS A 379 -20.17 -28.37 -2.89
CA LYS A 379 -21.39 -28.73 -3.58
C LYS A 379 -22.54 -29.09 -2.63
N ALA A 380 -22.24 -29.76 -1.54
CA ALA A 380 -23.24 -30.14 -0.53
C ALA A 380 -23.76 -28.95 0.28
N LEU A 381 -22.95 -27.91 0.45
CA LEU A 381 -23.27 -26.68 1.19
C LEU A 381 -23.87 -25.59 0.28
N ALA A 382 -23.85 -25.79 -1.04
CA ALA A 382 -24.31 -24.81 -1.99
C ALA A 382 -25.84 -24.60 -1.91
N GLU A 383 -26.25 -23.37 -2.10
CA GLU A 383 -27.64 -22.95 -2.01
C GLU A 383 -27.99 -21.91 -3.08
N PRO A 384 -29.28 -21.80 -3.44
CA PRO A 384 -29.70 -20.73 -4.36
C PRO A 384 -29.60 -19.34 -3.69
N LEU A 385 -29.69 -18.31 -4.48
CA LEU A 385 -29.54 -16.91 -4.03
C LEU A 385 -30.57 -16.51 -2.94
N ASP A 386 -31.73 -17.13 -2.92
CA ASP A 386 -32.80 -16.96 -1.92
C ASP A 386 -32.82 -18.04 -0.83
N GLY A 387 -31.72 -18.77 -0.72
CA GLY A 387 -31.56 -19.91 0.19
C GLY A 387 -31.48 -19.55 1.67
N PRO A 388 -31.15 -20.52 2.52
CA PRO A 388 -31.09 -20.35 3.97
C PRO A 388 -30.19 -19.22 4.45
N THR A 389 -29.05 -18.96 3.77
CA THR A 389 -28.19 -17.84 4.14
C THR A 389 -28.86 -16.50 3.90
N ALA A 390 -29.51 -16.30 2.76
CA ALA A 390 -30.25 -15.08 2.47
C ALA A 390 -31.36 -14.83 3.50
N GLN A 391 -32.07 -15.89 3.95
CA GLN A 391 -33.10 -15.81 4.97
C GLN A 391 -32.53 -15.40 6.34
N ASN A 392 -31.39 -15.96 6.73
CA ASN A 392 -30.69 -15.59 7.96
C ASN A 392 -30.18 -14.15 7.91
N LEU A 393 -29.59 -13.69 6.80
CA LEU A 393 -29.16 -12.31 6.61
C LEU A 393 -30.35 -11.34 6.67
N SER A 394 -31.47 -11.67 6.02
CA SER A 394 -32.71 -10.91 6.09
C SER A 394 -33.23 -10.78 7.51
N THR A 395 -33.23 -11.88 8.27
CA THR A 395 -33.66 -11.90 9.67
C THR A 395 -32.76 -11.02 10.54
N LEU A 396 -31.43 -11.15 10.41
CA LEU A 396 -30.46 -10.31 11.12
C LEU A 396 -30.67 -8.81 10.81
N ALA A 397 -30.86 -8.48 9.54
CA ALA A 397 -31.05 -7.13 9.07
C ALA A 397 -32.31 -6.51 9.69
N ASN A 398 -33.44 -7.21 9.62
CA ASN A 398 -34.71 -6.75 10.18
C ASN A 398 -34.66 -6.58 11.71
N GLN A 399 -34.13 -7.58 12.43
CA GLN A 399 -34.06 -7.55 13.89
C GLN A 399 -33.19 -6.43 14.44
N ASN A 400 -32.14 -6.04 13.70
CA ASN A 400 -31.19 -5.01 14.12
C ASN A 400 -31.39 -3.67 13.44
N ALA A 401 -32.34 -3.56 12.50
CA ALA A 401 -32.49 -2.41 11.61
C ALA A 401 -31.13 -2.01 10.99
N ALA A 402 -30.37 -3.00 10.48
CA ALA A 402 -28.99 -2.87 10.03
C ALA A 402 -28.83 -3.34 8.58
N HIS A 403 -27.85 -2.76 7.89
CA HIS A 403 -27.29 -3.40 6.69
C HIS A 403 -26.47 -4.60 7.13
N VAL A 404 -26.56 -5.71 6.42
CA VAL A 404 -25.82 -6.94 6.75
C VAL A 404 -25.09 -7.44 5.52
N VAL A 405 -23.81 -7.73 5.67
CA VAL A 405 -22.97 -8.39 4.67
C VAL A 405 -22.56 -9.76 5.18
N GLY A 406 -22.87 -10.80 4.43
CA GLY A 406 -22.43 -12.17 4.68
C GLY A 406 -22.12 -12.85 3.36
N SER A 407 -21.61 -14.06 3.40
CA SER A 407 -21.29 -14.82 2.18
C SER A 407 -21.63 -16.29 2.30
N PHE A 408 -21.77 -16.93 1.14
CA PHE A 408 -22.16 -18.33 1.00
C PHE A 408 -21.69 -18.91 -0.32
N ILE A 409 -21.86 -20.21 -0.49
CA ILE A 409 -21.64 -20.91 -1.75
C ILE A 409 -22.94 -20.86 -2.55
N GLU A 410 -22.98 -20.02 -3.57
CA GLU A 410 -24.13 -19.88 -4.46
C GLU A 410 -24.13 -20.97 -5.50
N GLN A 411 -25.29 -21.61 -5.70
CA GLN A 411 -25.56 -22.47 -6.86
C GLN A 411 -26.44 -21.74 -7.87
N ALA A 412 -25.90 -21.44 -9.03
CA ALA A 412 -26.62 -20.79 -10.11
C ALA A 412 -26.19 -21.35 -11.48
N GLU A 413 -27.13 -21.57 -12.40
CA GLU A 413 -26.86 -21.98 -13.78
C GLU A 413 -25.95 -23.23 -13.90
N GLY A 414 -26.05 -24.15 -12.96
CA GLY A 414 -25.21 -25.35 -12.91
C GLY A 414 -23.76 -25.13 -12.46
N LYS A 415 -23.44 -23.93 -12.01
CA LYS A 415 -22.13 -23.51 -11.48
C LYS A 415 -22.22 -23.19 -9.99
N LEU A 416 -21.06 -23.18 -9.33
CA LEU A 416 -20.92 -22.71 -7.96
C LEU A 416 -20.08 -21.43 -7.92
N PHE A 417 -20.46 -20.51 -7.03
CA PHE A 417 -19.78 -19.25 -6.83
C PHE A 417 -19.56 -19.01 -5.34
N ALA A 418 -18.44 -18.40 -4.97
CA ALA A 418 -18.27 -17.76 -3.68
C ALA A 418 -18.95 -16.39 -3.75
N THR A 419 -20.07 -16.20 -3.04
CA THR A 419 -20.92 -15.01 -3.21
C THR A 419 -21.10 -14.27 -1.89
N ALA A 420 -20.82 -12.96 -1.88
CA ALA A 420 -21.21 -12.04 -0.83
C ALA A 420 -22.57 -11.42 -1.17
N MET A 421 -23.38 -11.21 -0.13
CA MET A 421 -24.71 -10.59 -0.24
C MET A 421 -24.81 -9.42 0.74
N LEU A 422 -25.26 -8.28 0.25
CA LEU A 422 -25.61 -7.10 1.03
C LEU A 422 -27.13 -7.03 1.16
N VAL A 423 -27.61 -7.06 2.39
CA VAL A 423 -29.05 -6.97 2.73
C VAL A 423 -29.31 -5.66 3.48
N GLY A 424 -30.37 -4.97 3.13
CA GLY A 424 -30.81 -3.72 3.76
C GLY A 424 -31.58 -3.91 5.07
N PRO A 425 -31.80 -2.84 5.83
CA PRO A 425 -32.54 -2.89 7.11
C PRO A 425 -33.98 -3.39 6.98
N ASP A 426 -34.55 -3.37 5.79
CA ASP A 426 -35.89 -3.90 5.47
C ASP A 426 -35.87 -5.40 5.11
N GLY A 427 -34.72 -6.05 5.28
CA GLY A 427 -34.51 -7.46 4.96
C GLY A 427 -34.39 -7.79 3.48
N LYS A 428 -34.38 -6.80 2.59
CA LYS A 428 -34.26 -7.02 1.16
C LYS A 428 -32.80 -7.01 0.71
N THR A 429 -32.48 -7.86 -0.24
CA THR A 429 -31.18 -7.86 -0.91
C THR A 429 -31.01 -6.55 -1.70
N ILE A 430 -29.93 -5.82 -1.39
CA ILE A 430 -29.51 -4.62 -2.12
C ILE A 430 -28.62 -5.01 -3.29
N GLY A 431 -27.72 -5.97 -3.09
CA GLY A 431 -26.82 -6.45 -4.12
C GLY A 431 -26.04 -7.68 -3.72
N THR A 432 -25.42 -8.29 -4.71
CA THR A 432 -24.55 -9.46 -4.55
C THR A 432 -23.25 -9.25 -5.29
N TYR A 433 -22.23 -9.94 -4.81
CA TYR A 433 -20.89 -9.92 -5.41
C TYR A 433 -20.35 -11.34 -5.46
N ARG A 434 -20.03 -11.84 -6.62
CA ARG A 434 -19.32 -13.11 -6.82
C ARG A 434 -17.82 -12.86 -6.81
N LYS A 435 -17.09 -13.59 -5.98
CA LYS A 435 -15.63 -13.45 -5.81
C LYS A 435 -14.91 -13.50 -7.15
N THR A 436 -14.13 -12.47 -7.44
CA THR A 436 -13.46 -12.34 -8.74
C THR A 436 -12.08 -12.99 -8.76
N HIS A 437 -11.40 -13.06 -7.61
CA HIS A 437 -10.08 -13.67 -7.48
C HIS A 437 -10.17 -14.87 -6.52
N LEU A 438 -10.28 -16.06 -7.11
CA LEU A 438 -10.43 -17.30 -6.36
C LEU A 438 -9.12 -17.66 -5.64
N GLU A 439 -9.25 -18.19 -4.43
CA GLU A 439 -8.14 -18.81 -3.73
C GLU A 439 -7.87 -20.22 -4.32
N GLU A 440 -6.67 -20.75 -4.07
CA GLU A 440 -6.28 -22.06 -4.57
C GLU A 440 -7.29 -23.15 -4.18
N SER A 441 -7.78 -23.11 -2.95
CA SER A 441 -8.79 -24.07 -2.44
C SER A 441 -10.18 -23.93 -3.08
N GLU A 442 -10.44 -22.87 -3.82
CA GLU A 442 -11.73 -22.59 -4.47
C GLU A 442 -11.74 -22.95 -5.95
N ARG A 443 -10.56 -23.05 -6.60
CA ARG A 443 -10.43 -23.24 -8.05
C ARG A 443 -11.03 -24.54 -8.55
N ASP A 444 -11.07 -25.57 -7.72
CA ASP A 444 -11.59 -26.88 -8.11
C ASP A 444 -13.13 -26.92 -8.15
N TRP A 445 -13.79 -25.90 -7.56
CA TRP A 445 -15.25 -25.91 -7.45
C TRP A 445 -15.93 -24.59 -7.81
N ALA A 446 -15.30 -23.45 -7.56
CA ALA A 446 -15.92 -22.16 -7.79
C ALA A 446 -15.67 -21.63 -9.22
N THR A 447 -16.66 -20.93 -9.74
CA THR A 447 -16.53 -20.07 -10.91
C THR A 447 -16.27 -18.64 -10.44
N ALA A 448 -15.27 -17.98 -11.01
CA ALA A 448 -14.97 -16.59 -10.70
C ALA A 448 -16.07 -15.65 -11.20
N GLY A 449 -16.38 -14.64 -10.40
CA GLY A 449 -17.24 -13.52 -10.80
C GLY A 449 -16.62 -12.64 -11.87
N ASP A 450 -17.39 -11.75 -12.44
CA ASP A 450 -17.02 -10.90 -13.58
C ASP A 450 -17.30 -9.41 -13.37
N GLU A 451 -17.65 -9.00 -12.15
CA GLU A 451 -17.98 -7.62 -11.83
C GLU A 451 -17.41 -7.18 -10.46
N LEU A 452 -16.90 -5.95 -10.41
CA LEU A 452 -16.54 -5.24 -9.18
C LEU A 452 -17.55 -4.09 -9.01
N ALA A 453 -18.48 -4.23 -8.06
CA ALA A 453 -19.62 -3.34 -7.91
C ALA A 453 -19.60 -2.56 -6.59
N VAL A 454 -20.21 -1.38 -6.62
CA VAL A 454 -20.48 -0.52 -5.45
C VAL A 454 -21.98 -0.26 -5.37
N PHE A 455 -22.56 -0.48 -4.22
CA PHE A 455 -24.00 -0.41 -3.99
C PHE A 455 -24.38 0.82 -3.17
N PRO A 456 -25.24 1.70 -3.66
CA PRO A 456 -25.75 2.84 -2.88
C PRO A 456 -26.66 2.34 -1.76
N THR A 457 -26.44 2.89 -0.55
CA THR A 457 -27.25 2.58 0.64
C THR A 457 -27.57 3.84 1.43
N ALA A 458 -28.41 3.71 2.46
CA ALA A 458 -28.71 4.80 3.39
C ALA A 458 -27.52 5.19 4.29
N ILE A 459 -26.46 4.38 4.35
CA ILE A 459 -25.27 4.62 5.17
C ILE A 459 -24.01 4.91 4.33
N GLY A 460 -24.19 5.24 3.06
CA GLY A 460 -23.12 5.46 2.10
C GLY A 460 -23.05 4.36 1.04
N ARG A 461 -22.04 4.41 0.19
CA ARG A 461 -21.83 3.48 -0.91
C ARG A 461 -20.96 2.34 -0.42
N ILE A 462 -21.46 1.12 -0.51
CA ILE A 462 -20.76 -0.07 -0.01
C ILE A 462 -20.20 -0.87 -1.19
N GLY A 463 -18.88 -1.03 -1.22
CA GLY A 463 -18.18 -1.99 -2.07
C GLY A 463 -18.01 -3.32 -1.34
N LEU A 464 -18.10 -4.43 -2.06
CA LEU A 464 -17.92 -5.78 -1.53
C LEU A 464 -16.66 -6.41 -2.11
N LEU A 465 -15.86 -7.05 -1.25
CA LEU A 465 -14.79 -7.96 -1.61
C LEU A 465 -14.91 -9.22 -0.76
N LEU A 466 -14.28 -10.30 -1.19
CA LEU A 466 -14.16 -11.55 -0.41
C LEU A 466 -12.69 -11.92 -0.25
N GLY A 467 -12.29 -12.27 0.96
CA GLY A 467 -10.98 -12.73 1.37
C GLY A 467 -9.83 -12.46 0.38
N GLY A 468 -9.61 -13.40 -0.53
CA GLY A 468 -8.51 -13.36 -1.51
C GLY A 468 -8.44 -12.15 -2.44
N ASP A 469 -9.55 -11.44 -2.69
CA ASP A 469 -9.55 -10.22 -3.50
C ASP A 469 -8.64 -9.13 -2.92
N ALA A 470 -8.42 -9.13 -1.60
CA ALA A 470 -7.55 -8.17 -0.93
C ALA A 470 -6.07 -8.26 -1.37
N ARG A 471 -5.66 -9.36 -2.00
CA ARG A 471 -4.31 -9.52 -2.59
C ARG A 471 -4.12 -8.71 -3.87
N PHE A 472 -5.21 -8.21 -4.45
CA PHE A 472 -5.23 -7.51 -5.72
C PHE A 472 -5.62 -6.05 -5.51
N PRO A 473 -4.65 -5.12 -5.43
CA PRO A 473 -4.94 -3.70 -5.26
C PRO A 473 -5.83 -3.16 -6.37
N GLU A 474 -5.82 -3.78 -7.54
CA GLU A 474 -6.69 -3.45 -8.66
C GLU A 474 -8.18 -3.59 -8.29
N ALA A 475 -8.55 -4.60 -7.50
CA ALA A 475 -9.94 -4.81 -7.10
C ALA A 475 -10.43 -3.68 -6.17
N SER A 476 -9.69 -3.37 -5.11
CA SER A 476 -10.03 -2.23 -4.23
C SER A 476 -9.90 -0.89 -4.97
N GLY A 477 -8.96 -0.77 -5.91
CA GLY A 477 -8.81 0.38 -6.77
C GLY A 477 -10.06 0.68 -7.62
N VAL A 478 -10.66 -0.35 -8.23
CA VAL A 478 -11.94 -0.21 -8.96
C VAL A 478 -13.06 0.28 -8.05
N LEU A 479 -13.17 -0.30 -6.84
CA LEU A 479 -14.19 0.16 -5.87
C LEU A 479 -13.94 1.61 -5.45
N SER A 480 -12.68 2.00 -5.34
CA SER A 480 -12.27 3.35 -5.00
C SER A 480 -12.67 4.36 -6.08
N VAL A 481 -12.36 4.11 -7.35
CA VAL A 481 -12.76 5.03 -8.44
C VAL A 481 -14.27 5.07 -8.64
N LYS A 482 -14.99 4.00 -8.31
CA LYS A 482 -16.46 3.98 -8.18
C LYS A 482 -16.98 4.64 -6.91
N ARG A 483 -16.09 5.15 -6.04
CA ARG A 483 -16.38 5.93 -4.83
C ARG A 483 -17.11 5.14 -3.74
N ALA A 484 -16.60 3.97 -3.42
CA ALA A 484 -17.02 3.30 -2.20
C ALA A 484 -16.68 4.17 -0.97
N ASP A 485 -17.66 4.40 -0.10
CA ASP A 485 -17.46 5.02 1.21
C ASP A 485 -17.03 3.98 2.25
N ILE A 486 -17.51 2.75 2.04
CA ILE A 486 -17.24 1.58 2.89
C ILE A 486 -16.87 0.42 1.98
N ILE A 487 -15.82 -0.31 2.32
CA ILE A 487 -15.48 -1.60 1.72
C ILE A 487 -15.68 -2.67 2.79
N ALA A 488 -16.64 -3.57 2.58
CA ALA A 488 -16.89 -4.69 3.48
C ALA A 488 -16.24 -5.97 2.93
N ILE A 489 -15.45 -6.64 3.77
CA ILE A 489 -14.67 -7.82 3.39
C ILE A 489 -14.98 -8.99 4.33
N PRO A 490 -15.99 -9.82 4.04
CA PRO A 490 -16.04 -11.16 4.58
C PRO A 490 -14.75 -11.92 4.27
N SER A 491 -14.11 -12.50 5.26
CA SER A 491 -12.80 -13.14 5.13
C SER A 491 -12.76 -14.47 5.89
N ALA A 492 -11.94 -15.39 5.38
CA ALA A 492 -11.58 -16.65 6.03
C ALA A 492 -10.06 -16.87 5.95
N TRP A 493 -9.30 -15.82 6.21
CA TRP A 493 -7.86 -15.80 6.01
C TRP A 493 -7.09 -16.57 7.06
N ARG A 494 -6.10 -17.29 6.57
CA ARG A 494 -5.15 -18.09 7.32
C ARG A 494 -3.77 -17.44 7.34
N GLY A 495 -2.89 -17.92 8.23
CA GLY A 495 -1.64 -17.29 8.61
C GLY A 495 -0.66 -16.86 7.51
N GLN A 496 -0.66 -17.53 6.36
CA GLN A 496 0.30 -17.21 5.29
C GLN A 496 0.07 -15.87 4.57
N TYR A 497 -1.14 -15.32 4.65
CA TYR A 497 -1.48 -14.00 4.09
C TYR A 497 -1.51 -12.89 5.13
N GLY A 498 -1.29 -13.25 6.38
CA GLY A 498 -1.37 -12.38 7.52
C GLY A 498 -0.01 -11.80 7.90
N THR A 499 0.51 -10.84 7.12
CA THR A 499 1.68 -10.09 7.57
C THR A 499 1.20 -8.91 8.42
N PRO A 500 1.49 -8.92 9.72
CA PRO A 500 1.16 -7.79 10.60
C PRO A 500 1.83 -6.50 10.11
N LEU A 501 1.11 -5.39 10.21
CA LEU A 501 1.65 -4.08 9.92
C LEU A 501 2.77 -3.77 10.90
N GLN A 502 3.98 -3.60 10.39
CA GLN A 502 5.14 -3.20 11.17
C GLN A 502 5.30 -1.68 11.09
N ILE A 503 5.32 -1.05 12.23
CA ILE A 503 5.55 0.39 12.36
C ILE A 503 6.79 0.61 13.20
N SER A 504 7.33 1.84 13.16
CA SER A 504 8.42 2.18 14.08
C SER A 504 7.89 2.24 15.51
N PRO A 505 8.30 1.35 16.41
CA PRO A 505 7.83 1.38 17.79
C PRO A 505 8.10 2.73 18.50
N ALA A 506 9.19 3.40 18.13
CA ALA A 506 9.56 4.67 18.72
C ALA A 506 8.59 5.82 18.40
N LEU A 507 7.80 5.69 17.32
CA LEU A 507 6.92 6.75 16.83
C LEU A 507 5.44 6.46 17.05
N PHE A 508 5.02 5.18 16.98
CA PHE A 508 3.59 4.85 16.84
C PHE A 508 3.14 3.60 17.62
N ALA A 509 3.96 3.03 18.50
CA ALA A 509 3.66 1.77 19.20
C ALA A 509 2.28 1.73 19.87
N GLU A 510 1.78 2.87 20.34
CA GLU A 510 0.50 2.98 21.03
C GLU A 510 -0.70 3.12 20.06
N ARG A 511 -0.46 3.35 18.76
CA ARG A 511 -1.52 3.69 17.80
C ARG A 511 -1.98 2.52 16.94
N TYR A 512 -1.20 1.46 16.88
CA TYR A 512 -1.49 0.32 16.02
C TYR A 512 -1.57 -0.94 16.85
N PRO A 513 -2.75 -1.54 16.96
CA PRO A 513 -2.92 -2.78 17.69
C PRO A 513 -2.02 -3.89 17.15
N GLU A 514 -1.58 -4.77 18.04
CA GLU A 514 -0.90 -6.00 17.65
C GLU A 514 -1.76 -6.76 16.62
N ASN A 515 -1.11 -7.33 15.63
CA ASN A 515 -1.75 -8.05 14.52
C ASN A 515 -2.58 -7.21 13.53
N THR A 516 -2.42 -5.89 13.50
CA THR A 516 -2.95 -5.08 12.40
C THR A 516 -2.44 -5.61 11.05
N MET A 517 -3.36 -5.91 10.14
CA MET A 517 -3.02 -6.56 8.88
C MET A 517 -2.61 -5.54 7.82
N ALA A 518 -1.41 -5.71 7.25
CA ALA A 518 -0.85 -4.79 6.27
C ALA A 518 -1.74 -4.63 5.02
N LEU A 519 -2.26 -5.73 4.47
CA LEU A 519 -3.11 -5.67 3.25
C LEU A 519 -4.44 -4.97 3.49
N TRP A 520 -5.11 -5.22 4.60
CA TRP A 520 -6.38 -4.55 4.92
C TRP A 520 -6.18 -3.06 5.19
N TYR A 521 -5.08 -2.74 5.89
CA TYR A 521 -4.69 -1.34 6.09
C TYR A 521 -4.38 -0.66 4.74
N ALA A 522 -3.65 -1.34 3.85
CA ALA A 522 -3.33 -0.84 2.52
C ALA A 522 -4.58 -0.55 1.68
N ILE A 523 -5.60 -1.41 1.72
CA ILE A 523 -6.88 -1.18 1.06
C ILE A 523 -7.51 0.12 1.57
N ALA A 524 -7.61 0.30 2.89
CA ALA A 524 -8.21 1.49 3.47
C ALA A 524 -7.40 2.76 3.12
N LYS A 525 -6.08 2.69 3.20
CA LYS A 525 -5.19 3.81 2.87
C LYS A 525 -5.33 4.23 1.41
N THR A 526 -5.28 3.28 0.50
CA THR A 526 -5.27 3.58 -0.94
C THR A 526 -6.65 3.92 -1.49
N SER A 527 -7.72 3.32 -0.96
CA SER A 527 -9.08 3.61 -1.36
C SER A 527 -9.70 4.80 -0.64
N GLN A 528 -9.20 5.12 0.56
CA GLN A 528 -9.80 6.08 1.50
C GLN A 528 -11.26 5.79 1.85
N ALA A 529 -11.62 4.52 1.76
CA ALA A 529 -12.88 3.99 2.23
C ALA A 529 -12.70 3.36 3.61
N HIS A 530 -13.70 3.49 4.48
CA HIS A 530 -13.74 2.70 5.70
C HIS A 530 -13.77 1.23 5.35
N THR A 531 -12.70 0.51 5.65
CA THR A 531 -12.58 -0.93 5.34
C THR A 531 -12.93 -1.74 6.58
N LEU A 532 -14.02 -2.49 6.51
CA LEU A 532 -14.49 -3.35 7.59
C LEU A 532 -14.32 -4.81 7.21
N VAL A 533 -13.47 -5.50 7.95
CA VAL A 533 -13.11 -6.90 7.71
C VAL A 533 -13.65 -7.77 8.84
N ALA A 534 -14.38 -8.82 8.51
CA ALA A 534 -14.76 -9.86 9.43
C ALA A 534 -14.05 -11.16 9.05
N ASN A 535 -13.30 -11.73 9.98
CA ASN A 535 -12.54 -12.96 9.80
C ASN A 535 -12.90 -14.00 10.84
N PHE A 536 -12.66 -15.26 10.55
CA PHE A 536 -12.74 -16.32 11.53
C PHE A 536 -11.55 -16.28 12.49
N VAL A 537 -11.70 -16.93 13.66
CA VAL A 537 -10.66 -17.15 14.65
C VAL A 537 -10.59 -18.64 15.00
N GLY A 538 -9.49 -19.05 15.61
CA GLY A 538 -9.23 -20.44 16.01
C GLY A 538 -8.54 -21.27 14.94
N ASP A 539 -7.94 -22.37 15.36
CA ASP A 539 -7.25 -23.40 14.57
C ASP A 539 -6.24 -22.93 13.50
N ARG A 540 -6.65 -22.23 12.50
CA ARG A 540 -5.81 -21.81 11.35
C ARG A 540 -6.13 -20.41 10.87
N PHE A 541 -7.15 -19.79 11.42
CA PHE A 541 -7.57 -18.47 11.02
C PHE A 541 -6.83 -17.39 11.81
N LEU A 542 -6.58 -16.27 11.17
CA LEU A 542 -5.82 -15.17 11.74
C LEU A 542 -6.55 -14.40 12.85
N GLY A 543 -7.87 -14.53 12.93
CA GLY A 543 -8.63 -13.58 13.73
C GLY A 543 -8.42 -12.17 13.23
N SER A 544 -8.18 -11.24 14.15
CA SER A 544 -7.80 -9.85 13.85
C SER A 544 -8.77 -9.13 12.90
N SER A 545 -10.06 -9.48 12.96
CA SER A 545 -11.11 -8.70 12.30
C SER A 545 -10.90 -7.22 12.61
N GLY A 546 -11.16 -6.33 11.68
CA GLY A 546 -10.75 -4.95 11.89
C GLY A 546 -11.55 -3.92 11.13
N HIS A 547 -11.48 -2.70 11.66
CA HIS A 547 -11.86 -1.48 10.98
C HIS A 547 -10.61 -0.67 10.68
N PHE A 548 -10.42 -0.39 9.41
CA PHE A 548 -9.28 0.35 8.90
C PHE A 548 -9.77 1.59 8.16
N THR A 549 -9.11 2.71 8.38
CA THR A 549 -9.40 3.94 7.66
C THR A 549 -8.18 4.81 7.57
N LEU A 550 -8.10 5.61 6.53
CA LEU A 550 -7.23 6.76 6.46
C LEU A 550 -8.13 7.98 6.34
N ASN A 551 -8.40 8.65 7.44
CA ASN A 551 -9.12 9.91 7.41
C ASN A 551 -8.23 11.00 6.79
N PRO A 552 -8.61 11.59 5.65
CA PRO A 552 -7.79 12.61 5.01
C PRO A 552 -7.64 13.90 5.83
N VAL A 553 -8.49 14.12 6.81
CA VAL A 553 -8.42 15.28 7.72
C VAL A 553 -7.45 15.01 8.86
N ASP A 554 -7.51 13.82 9.44
CA ASP A 554 -6.72 13.42 10.60
C ASP A 554 -5.62 12.39 10.25
N ALA A 555 -5.44 12.13 9.00
CA ALA A 555 -4.43 11.33 8.29
C ALA A 555 -3.82 10.11 9.01
N ASN A 556 -4.33 9.67 10.16
CA ASN A 556 -3.74 8.56 10.94
C ASN A 556 -4.65 8.06 12.07
N ASP A 557 -5.94 7.89 11.78
CA ASP A 557 -6.76 7.15 12.71
C ASP A 557 -6.20 5.73 12.85
N PRO A 558 -5.83 5.32 14.06
CA PRO A 558 -5.31 3.97 14.24
C PRO A 558 -6.39 2.95 13.88
N PRO A 559 -6.03 1.83 13.25
CA PRO A 559 -6.97 0.75 13.03
C PRO A 559 -7.49 0.22 14.38
N VAL A 560 -8.74 -0.24 14.38
CA VAL A 560 -9.34 -0.93 15.53
C VAL A 560 -9.48 -2.39 15.15
N THR A 561 -8.80 -3.28 15.88
CA THR A 561 -8.79 -4.72 15.57
C THR A 561 -9.33 -5.53 16.73
N ALA A 562 -10.00 -6.63 16.41
CA ALA A 562 -10.34 -7.69 17.35
C ALA A 562 -9.08 -8.49 17.74
N SER A 563 -9.18 -9.28 18.79
CA SER A 563 -8.13 -10.20 19.20
C SER A 563 -7.77 -11.17 18.08
N SER A 564 -6.52 -11.62 18.02
CA SER A 564 -6.09 -12.65 17.08
C SER A 564 -6.53 -14.08 17.46
N ASP A 565 -6.98 -14.28 18.71
CA ASP A 565 -7.21 -15.62 19.29
C ASP A 565 -8.57 -15.81 19.98
N LYS A 566 -9.44 -14.77 19.99
CA LYS A 566 -10.72 -14.83 20.70
C LYS A 566 -11.90 -14.54 19.78
N GLU A 567 -13.04 -15.13 20.12
CA GLU A 567 -14.31 -14.76 19.53
C GLU A 567 -14.72 -13.36 20.02
N GLU A 568 -15.09 -12.50 19.10
CA GLU A 568 -15.40 -11.10 19.41
C GLU A 568 -16.38 -10.51 18.40
N ALA A 569 -17.32 -9.71 18.89
CA ALA A 569 -18.10 -8.79 18.08
C ALA A 569 -17.44 -7.41 18.16
N LEU A 570 -16.53 -7.12 17.23
CA LEU A 570 -15.83 -5.85 17.17
C LEU A 570 -16.82 -4.74 16.81
N ALA A 571 -17.08 -3.84 17.76
CA ALA A 571 -17.97 -2.70 17.58
C ALA A 571 -17.16 -1.42 17.32
N VAL A 572 -17.47 -0.73 16.23
CA VAL A 572 -16.82 0.53 15.85
C VAL A 572 -17.85 1.57 15.41
N ASP A 573 -17.53 2.84 15.68
CA ASP A 573 -18.33 3.97 15.23
C ASP A 573 -17.47 4.86 14.33
N PHE A 574 -18.00 5.27 13.19
CA PHE A 574 -17.30 6.17 12.27
C PHE A 574 -18.28 7.05 11.49
N THR A 575 -17.72 8.01 10.78
CA THR A 575 -18.48 8.89 9.89
C THR A 575 -17.85 8.84 8.51
N THR A 576 -18.65 8.55 7.48
CA THR A 576 -18.16 8.52 6.10
C THR A 576 -17.67 9.90 5.66
N LEU A 577 -16.73 9.93 4.73
CA LEU A 577 -16.19 11.17 4.21
C LEU A 577 -17.23 11.90 3.36
N ALA A 578 -17.36 13.21 3.55
CA ALA A 578 -18.24 14.04 2.74
C ALA A 578 -17.59 14.51 1.43
N GLU A 579 -16.31 14.35 1.31
CA GLU A 579 -15.53 14.89 0.20
C GLU A 579 -14.99 13.79 -0.71
N PRO A 580 -14.69 14.10 -1.98
CA PRO A 580 -14.01 13.16 -2.86
C PRO A 580 -12.77 12.58 -2.21
N HIS A 581 -12.42 11.37 -2.56
CA HIS A 581 -11.22 10.70 -2.06
C HIS A 581 -9.98 11.57 -2.28
N TRP A 582 -9.08 11.57 -1.31
CA TRP A 582 -7.94 12.49 -1.27
C TRP A 582 -7.02 12.38 -2.48
N TRP A 583 -6.74 11.19 -2.97
CA TRP A 583 -5.88 10.96 -4.11
C TRP A 583 -6.50 11.45 -5.44
N MET A 584 -7.81 11.65 -5.49
CA MET A 584 -8.50 12.29 -6.61
C MET A 584 -8.65 13.81 -6.44
N SER A 585 -8.50 14.31 -5.22
CA SER A 585 -8.68 15.73 -4.90
C SER A 585 -7.73 16.20 -3.80
N GLN A 586 -6.49 15.78 -3.85
CA GLN A 586 -5.43 16.14 -2.88
C GLN A 586 -5.32 17.64 -2.62
N GLN A 587 -5.61 18.45 -3.63
CA GLN A 587 -5.66 19.90 -3.52
C GLN A 587 -6.75 20.42 -2.57
N LYS A 588 -7.66 19.54 -2.11
CA LYS A 588 -8.78 19.88 -1.22
C LYS A 588 -8.65 19.27 0.17
N LEU A 589 -7.52 18.68 0.51
CA LEU A 589 -7.27 18.23 1.87
C LEU A 589 -7.36 19.41 2.84
N LYS A 590 -8.46 19.47 3.59
CA LYS A 590 -8.65 20.46 4.66
C LYS A 590 -7.93 20.06 5.95
N SER A 591 -6.72 19.55 5.85
CA SER A 591 -5.86 19.42 7.01
C SER A 591 -5.61 20.81 7.60
N PRO A 592 -5.54 20.99 8.93
CA PRO A 592 -5.06 22.24 9.52
C PRO A 592 -3.71 22.69 9.00
N LEU A 593 -2.90 21.77 8.48
CA LEU A 593 -1.66 22.07 7.77
C LEU A 593 -1.93 22.65 6.39
N PHE A 594 -2.85 22.09 5.63
CA PHE A 594 -3.25 22.63 4.34
C PHE A 594 -3.92 23.99 4.44
N LYS A 595 -4.75 24.25 5.46
CA LYS A 595 -5.25 25.62 5.71
C LYS A 595 -4.14 26.62 5.92
N LYS A 596 -3.05 26.22 6.53
CA LYS A 596 -1.86 27.07 6.70
C LYS A 596 -1.10 27.22 5.37
N TRP A 597 -1.14 26.20 4.51
CA TRP A 597 -0.58 26.21 3.17
C TRP A 597 -1.47 26.98 2.17
N GLU A 598 -2.78 26.74 2.15
CA GLU A 598 -3.72 27.55 1.37
C GLU A 598 -3.59 29.05 1.68
N ASN A 599 -3.49 29.41 2.94
CA ASN A 599 -3.25 30.79 3.33
C ASN A 599 -1.88 31.31 2.90
N ARG A 600 -0.87 30.45 2.74
CA ARG A 600 0.44 30.83 2.17
C ARG A 600 0.39 30.91 0.64
N ILE A 601 -0.23 29.95 -0.04
CA ILE A 601 -0.41 29.97 -1.51
C ILE A 601 -1.35 31.12 -1.92
N LEU A 602 -2.43 31.35 -1.18
CA LEU A 602 -3.35 32.46 -1.44
C LEU A 602 -2.80 33.82 -1.02
N SER A 603 -1.79 33.88 -0.15
CA SER A 603 -1.06 35.13 0.15
C SER A 603 -0.05 35.51 -0.94
N PHE A 604 0.30 34.60 -1.86
CA PHE A 604 0.92 34.93 -3.12
C PHE A 604 -0.16 35.48 -4.07
N LYS A 605 -0.60 36.72 -3.83
CA LYS A 605 -1.35 37.47 -4.82
C LYS A 605 -0.49 37.50 -6.10
N PHE A 606 -0.97 36.83 -7.12
CA PHE A 606 -0.52 37.14 -8.48
C PHE A 606 -0.80 38.62 -8.67
N SER A 607 0.22 39.44 -8.56
CA SER A 607 0.17 40.78 -9.13
C SER A 607 0.09 40.58 -10.63
N THR A 608 -1.12 40.62 -11.16
CA THR A 608 -1.32 40.82 -12.60
C THR A 608 -0.51 42.03 -13.00
N PRO A 609 0.35 41.96 -14.03
CA PRO A 609 0.90 43.13 -14.61
C PRO A 609 -0.25 43.92 -15.23
N THR A 610 -0.63 45.02 -14.58
CA THR A 610 -1.43 46.04 -15.26
C THR A 610 -0.50 46.76 -16.23
N GLY A 611 -0.79 46.64 -17.51
CA GLY A 611 -0.33 47.60 -18.51
C GLY A 611 0.57 47.05 -19.60
N CYS A 612 0.03 46.89 -20.70
CA CYS A 612 0.18 47.18 -22.12
C CYS A 612 -0.26 46.04 -23.00
#